data_3830fa3c47652284cf5c9655b2bc6e68
#
_entry.id   3830fa3c47652284cf5c9655b2bc6e68
#
_cell.length_a   1.000
_cell.length_b   1.000
_cell.length_c   1.000
_cell.angle_alpha   90.00
_cell.angle_beta   90.00
_cell.angle_gamma   90.00
#
_symmetry.space_group_name_H-M   'P 1'
#
loop_
_entity.id
_entity.type
_entity.pdbx_description
1 polymer ?
#
loop_
_entity_poly.entity_id
_entity_poly.type
_entity_poly.pdbx_seq_one_letter_code
_entity_poly.pdbx_strand_id
1 'polypeptide(L)'
;YSPDGLVGETGSIEVKSRAPKKHLATILADEVPAENMAQIQCGLLVSGRLWCDYLSYCGGMPMWRKRVHPDPAWFCAIIAAATNFEAVVADITNTYTEAVVGLPATERIDYTEGIVI
;
A
#
# COMPACT_ATOMS: atom_id res chain seq x y z
N TYR A 1 -3.27 5.29 -5.02
CA TYR A 1 -1.94 4.79 -5.34
C TYR A 1 -0.98 5.97 -5.57
N SER A 2 0.13 5.95 -4.87
CA SER A 2 1.17 6.99 -4.95
C SER A 2 2.52 6.30 -5.13
N PRO A 3 2.99 6.14 -6.38
CA PRO A 3 4.30 5.57 -6.64
C PRO A 3 5.42 6.56 -6.27
N ASP A 4 6.60 6.04 -5.92
CA ASP A 4 7.78 6.90 -5.69
C ASP A 4 8.31 7.50 -7.01
N GLY A 5 8.03 6.85 -8.14
CA GLY A 5 8.36 7.36 -9.46
C GLY A 5 7.63 6.62 -10.58
N LEU A 6 7.55 7.29 -11.74
CA LEU A 6 7.00 6.73 -12.96
C LEU A 6 8.10 6.67 -14.02
N VAL A 7 8.11 5.60 -14.83
CA VAL A 7 9.06 5.38 -15.90
C VAL A 7 8.31 5.15 -17.21
N GLY A 8 8.29 6.17 -18.05
CA GLY A 8 7.49 6.15 -19.26
C GLY A 8 6.01 5.91 -18.96
N GLU A 9 5.32 5.29 -19.91
CA GLU A 9 3.88 5.00 -19.76
C GLU A 9 3.60 3.67 -19.05
N THR A 10 4.58 2.76 -18.98
CA THR A 10 4.37 1.37 -18.57
C THR A 10 5.01 0.98 -17.26
N GLY A 11 5.96 1.76 -16.74
CA GLY A 11 6.74 1.41 -15.57
C GLY A 11 6.51 2.30 -14.36
N SER A 12 6.79 1.77 -13.18
CA SER A 12 6.82 2.50 -11.93
C SER A 12 8.04 2.10 -11.08
N ILE A 13 8.29 2.88 -10.05
CA ILE A 13 9.39 2.65 -9.10
C ILE A 13 8.83 2.71 -7.69
N GLU A 14 9.27 1.78 -6.85
CA GLU A 14 9.04 1.77 -5.41
C GLU A 14 10.40 1.70 -4.70
N VAL A 15 10.72 2.69 -3.87
CA VAL A 15 11.99 2.81 -3.17
C VAL A 15 11.79 2.55 -1.67
N LYS A 16 12.57 1.64 -1.11
CA LYS A 16 12.59 1.39 0.33
C LYS A 16 13.98 1.71 0.88
N SER A 17 14.04 2.78 1.68
CA SER A 17 15.20 3.05 2.53
C SER A 17 15.19 2.09 3.73
N ARG A 18 16.27 1.33 3.89
CA ARG A 18 16.31 0.23 4.85
C ARG A 18 17.50 0.32 5.78
N ALA A 19 17.33 -0.23 6.98
CA ALA A 19 18.46 -0.47 7.88
C ALA A 19 19.46 -1.48 7.25
N PRO A 20 20.77 -1.39 7.53
CA PRO A 20 21.79 -2.22 6.90
C PRO A 20 21.49 -3.72 6.96
N LYS A 21 21.01 -4.23 8.09
CA LYS A 21 20.68 -5.65 8.27
C LYS A 21 19.58 -6.12 7.31
N LYS A 22 18.51 -5.33 7.15
CA LYS A 22 17.41 -5.66 6.23
C LYS A 22 17.83 -5.55 4.77
N HIS A 23 18.64 -4.55 4.44
CA HIS A 23 19.19 -4.37 3.10
C HIS A 23 20.12 -5.52 2.70
N LEU A 24 21.04 -5.92 3.59
CA LEU A 24 21.91 -7.07 3.39
C LEU A 24 21.08 -8.35 3.15
N ALA A 25 20.07 -8.60 3.97
CA ALA A 25 19.20 -9.78 3.81
C ALA A 25 18.50 -9.79 2.45
N THR A 26 18.03 -8.65 1.95
CA THR A 26 17.43 -8.51 0.63
C THR A 26 18.41 -8.84 -0.48
N ILE A 27 19.65 -8.31 -0.41
CA ILE A 27 20.70 -8.60 -1.40
C ILE A 27 21.03 -10.11 -1.43
N LEU A 28 21.19 -10.73 -0.25
CA LEU A 28 21.56 -12.14 -0.16
C LEU A 28 20.45 -13.08 -0.61
N ALA A 29 19.19 -12.73 -0.34
CA ALA A 29 18.04 -13.50 -0.80
C ALA A 29 17.79 -13.34 -2.31
N ASP A 30 18.24 -12.23 -2.91
CA ASP A 30 17.93 -11.80 -4.28
C ASP A 30 16.43 -11.85 -4.60
N GLU A 31 15.60 -11.48 -3.62
CA GLU A 31 14.14 -11.45 -3.75
C GLU A 31 13.54 -10.19 -3.14
N VAL A 32 12.43 -9.73 -3.71
CA VAL A 32 11.64 -8.66 -3.09
C VAL A 32 11.07 -9.16 -1.77
N PRO A 33 11.25 -8.44 -0.66
CA PRO A 33 10.69 -8.86 0.62
C PRO A 33 9.17 -9.05 0.55
N ALA A 34 8.68 -10.17 1.06
CA ALA A 34 7.27 -10.55 1.00
C ALA A 34 6.34 -9.46 1.57
N GLU A 35 6.81 -8.74 2.59
CA GLU A 35 6.08 -7.62 3.21
C GLU A 35 5.78 -6.45 2.27
N ASN A 36 6.54 -6.33 1.17
CA ASN A 36 6.36 -5.26 0.18
C ASN A 36 5.59 -5.71 -1.06
N MET A 37 5.42 -7.02 -1.26
CA MET A 37 4.82 -7.54 -2.49
C MET A 37 3.36 -7.11 -2.66
N ALA A 38 2.58 -7.13 -1.59
CA ALA A 38 1.17 -6.70 -1.64
C ALA A 38 1.03 -5.24 -2.09
N GLN A 39 1.89 -4.33 -1.59
CA GLN A 39 1.90 -2.92 -1.99
C GLN A 39 2.22 -2.77 -3.48
N ILE A 40 3.25 -3.49 -3.98
CA ILE A 40 3.67 -3.42 -5.37
C ILE A 40 2.56 -3.95 -6.29
N GLN A 41 2.00 -5.11 -5.99
CA GLN A 41 0.94 -5.72 -6.79
C GLN A 41 -0.35 -4.89 -6.77
N CYS A 42 -0.70 -4.29 -5.63
CA CYS A 42 -1.82 -3.34 -5.55
C CYS A 42 -1.57 -2.12 -6.44
N GLY A 43 -0.37 -1.56 -6.43
CA GLY A 43 0.02 -0.46 -7.30
C GLY A 43 -0.08 -0.81 -8.79
N LEU A 44 0.36 -1.99 -9.19
CA LEU A 44 0.25 -2.48 -10.56
C LEU A 44 -1.22 -2.71 -10.97
N LEU A 45 -2.04 -3.28 -10.07
CA LEU A 45 -3.47 -3.48 -10.31
C LEU A 45 -4.20 -2.15 -10.54
N VAL A 46 -3.99 -1.18 -9.66
CA VAL A 46 -4.69 0.12 -9.71
C VAL A 46 -4.24 0.98 -10.88
N SER A 47 -2.94 0.96 -11.20
CA SER A 47 -2.38 1.80 -12.26
C SER A 47 -2.48 1.20 -13.65
N GLY A 48 -2.66 -0.11 -13.78
CA GLY A 48 -2.57 -0.83 -15.04
C GLY A 48 -1.18 -0.86 -15.66
N ARG A 49 -0.13 -0.51 -14.88
CA ARG A 49 1.25 -0.52 -15.38
C ARG A 49 1.78 -1.94 -15.50
N LEU A 50 2.74 -2.13 -16.40
CA LEU A 50 3.22 -3.44 -16.81
C LEU A 50 4.37 -3.96 -15.95
N TRP A 51 5.01 -3.09 -15.15
CA TRP A 51 6.09 -3.45 -14.25
C TRP A 51 6.36 -2.37 -13.21
N CYS A 52 6.95 -2.82 -12.09
CA CYS A 52 7.46 -1.96 -11.04
C CYS A 52 8.90 -2.38 -10.67
N ASP A 53 9.85 -1.44 -10.71
CA ASP A 53 11.17 -1.67 -10.18
C ASP A 53 11.19 -1.38 -8.68
N TYR A 54 11.37 -2.42 -7.90
CA TYR A 54 11.59 -2.31 -6.45
C TYR A 54 13.08 -2.04 -6.20
N LEU A 55 13.35 -0.97 -5.46
CA LEU A 55 14.70 -0.57 -5.07
C LEU A 55 14.86 -0.67 -3.56
N SER A 56 15.84 -1.43 -3.11
CA SER A 56 16.29 -1.42 -1.72
C SER A 56 17.53 -0.55 -1.61
N TYR A 57 17.49 0.45 -0.72
CA TYR A 57 18.53 1.44 -0.53
C TYR A 57 18.99 1.46 0.92
N CYS A 58 20.30 1.52 1.11
CA CYS A 58 20.94 1.83 2.38
C CYS A 58 22.21 2.64 2.10
N GLY A 59 22.34 3.82 2.70
CA GLY A 59 23.50 4.68 2.49
C GLY A 59 24.81 3.96 2.83
N GLY A 60 25.80 4.06 1.93
CA GLY A 60 27.09 3.39 2.07
C GLY A 60 27.13 1.93 1.59
N MET A 61 26.01 1.36 1.18
CA MET A 61 25.92 0.01 0.59
C MET A 61 25.47 0.08 -0.86
N PRO A 62 25.82 -0.91 -1.73
CA PRO A 62 25.32 -0.97 -3.09
C PRO A 62 23.79 -1.03 -3.12
N MET A 63 23.18 -0.29 -4.05
CA MET A 63 21.74 -0.33 -4.29
C MET A 63 21.35 -1.67 -4.92
N TRP A 64 20.25 -2.26 -4.45
CA TRP A 64 19.68 -3.47 -5.05
C TRP A 64 18.34 -3.16 -5.71
N ARG A 65 18.11 -3.74 -6.89
CA ARG A 65 16.90 -3.54 -7.69
C ARG A 65 16.37 -4.87 -8.23
N LYS A 66 15.04 -5.03 -8.16
CA LYS A 66 14.34 -6.15 -8.79
C LYS A 66 13.09 -5.66 -9.50
N ARG A 67 12.89 -6.10 -10.74
CA ARG A 67 11.66 -5.82 -11.48
C ARG A 67 10.57 -6.82 -11.14
N VAL A 68 9.38 -6.28 -10.84
CA VAL A 68 8.17 -7.03 -10.52
C VAL A 68 7.15 -6.82 -11.62
N HIS A 69 6.55 -7.89 -12.09
CA HIS A 69 5.47 -7.86 -13.06
C HIS A 69 4.12 -8.16 -12.40
N PRO A 70 2.99 -7.75 -13.01
CA PRO A 70 1.66 -8.12 -12.56
C PRO A 70 1.51 -9.63 -12.36
N ASP A 71 0.95 -10.02 -11.23
CA ASP A 71 0.64 -11.41 -10.90
C ASP A 71 -0.88 -11.56 -10.70
N PRO A 72 -1.59 -12.30 -11.57
CA PRO A 72 -3.03 -12.50 -11.46
C PRO A 72 -3.47 -13.11 -10.13
N ALA A 73 -2.67 -13.97 -9.52
CA ALA A 73 -2.99 -14.57 -8.22
C ALA A 73 -3.02 -13.50 -7.10
N TRP A 74 -2.06 -12.58 -7.12
CA TRP A 74 -2.07 -11.42 -6.24
C TRP A 74 -3.27 -10.50 -6.49
N PHE A 75 -3.61 -10.26 -7.74
CA PHE A 75 -4.75 -9.42 -8.11
C PHE A 75 -6.07 -10.00 -7.59
N CYS A 76 -6.30 -11.31 -7.77
CA CYS A 76 -7.46 -11.99 -7.21
C CYS A 76 -7.53 -11.87 -5.70
N ALA A 77 -6.43 -12.08 -5.00
CA ALA A 77 -6.36 -12.00 -3.54
C ALA A 77 -6.64 -10.58 -3.04
N ILE A 78 -6.08 -9.55 -3.69
CA ILE A 78 -6.30 -8.15 -3.34
C ILE A 78 -7.77 -7.76 -3.55
N ILE A 79 -8.38 -8.11 -4.68
CA ILE A 79 -9.78 -7.82 -4.98
C ILE A 79 -10.70 -8.52 -3.96
N ALA A 80 -10.45 -9.80 -3.66
CA ALA A 80 -11.24 -10.53 -2.67
C ALA A 80 -11.14 -9.91 -1.28
N ALA A 81 -9.94 -9.51 -0.85
CA ALA A 81 -9.72 -8.85 0.43
C ALA A 81 -10.43 -7.48 0.51
N ALA A 82 -10.36 -6.67 -0.54
CA ALA A 82 -11.03 -5.38 -0.62
C ALA A 82 -12.57 -5.53 -0.57
N THR A 83 -13.12 -6.48 -1.33
CA THR A 83 -14.55 -6.78 -1.33
C THR A 83 -15.04 -7.22 0.04
N ASN A 84 -14.30 -8.10 0.73
CA ASN A 84 -14.63 -8.52 2.08
C ASN A 84 -14.56 -7.35 3.07
N PHE A 85 -13.54 -6.50 2.96
CA PHE A 85 -13.40 -5.31 3.79
C PHE A 85 -14.61 -4.37 3.64
N GLU A 86 -15.05 -4.09 2.41
CA GLU A 86 -16.23 -3.24 2.16
C GLU A 86 -17.51 -3.84 2.75
N ALA A 87 -17.70 -5.15 2.65
CA ALA A 87 -18.83 -5.83 3.25
C ALA A 87 -18.84 -5.71 4.80
N VAL A 88 -17.68 -5.89 5.42
CA VAL A 88 -17.53 -5.73 6.88
C VAL A 88 -17.79 -4.29 7.31
N VAL A 89 -17.29 -3.31 6.57
CA VAL A 89 -17.52 -1.88 6.84
C VAL A 89 -19.01 -1.55 6.72
N ALA A 90 -19.71 -2.08 5.71
CA ALA A 90 -21.15 -1.87 5.55
C ALA A 90 -21.93 -2.45 6.75
N ASP A 91 -21.61 -3.66 7.19
CA ASP A 91 -22.22 -4.30 8.35
C ASP A 91 -22.02 -3.51 9.64
N ILE A 92 -20.79 -3.07 9.90
CA ILE A 92 -20.46 -2.25 11.08
C ILE A 92 -21.20 -0.90 11.01
N THR A 93 -21.26 -0.28 9.85
CA THR A 93 -21.96 0.99 9.65
C THR A 93 -23.45 0.86 9.90
N ASN A 94 -24.08 -0.20 9.39
CA ASN A 94 -25.49 -0.48 9.65
C ASN A 94 -25.77 -0.73 11.14
N THR A 95 -24.96 -1.56 11.77
CA THR A 95 -25.07 -1.85 13.22
C THR A 95 -24.92 -0.56 14.05
N TYR A 96 -23.96 0.29 13.71
CA TYR A 96 -23.78 1.58 14.37
C TYR A 96 -24.99 2.49 14.17
N THR A 97 -25.48 2.61 12.95
CA THR A 97 -26.63 3.47 12.60
C THR A 97 -27.88 3.05 13.36
N GLU A 98 -28.11 1.75 13.51
CA GLU A 98 -29.22 1.23 14.31
C GLU A 98 -29.04 1.48 15.82
N ALA A 99 -27.82 1.27 16.32
CA ALA A 99 -27.51 1.38 17.73
C ALA A 99 -27.60 2.82 18.26
N VAL A 100 -27.39 3.82 17.41
CA VAL A 100 -27.45 5.24 17.83
C VAL A 100 -28.84 5.86 17.75
N VAL A 101 -29.84 5.13 17.26
CA VAL A 101 -31.23 5.62 17.19
C VAL A 101 -31.72 6.02 18.60
N GLY A 102 -32.18 7.25 18.73
CA GLY A 102 -32.66 7.80 19.98
C GLY A 102 -31.61 8.27 21.00
N LEU A 103 -30.31 8.13 20.65
CA LEU A 103 -29.27 8.74 21.46
C LEU A 103 -29.18 10.26 21.19
N PRO A 104 -28.91 11.08 22.22
CA PRO A 104 -28.76 12.52 22.02
C PRO A 104 -27.56 12.86 21.14
N ALA A 105 -27.79 13.71 20.15
CA ALA A 105 -26.71 14.22 19.31
C ALA A 105 -25.81 15.16 20.11
N THR A 106 -24.51 15.11 19.80
CA THR A 106 -23.51 16.02 20.35
C THR A 106 -22.94 16.92 19.26
N GLU A 107 -22.40 18.05 19.64
CA GLU A 107 -21.74 18.96 18.72
C GLU A 107 -20.46 18.32 18.13
N ARG A 108 -20.29 18.48 16.82
CA ARG A 108 -19.06 18.05 16.14
C ARG A 108 -17.92 19.03 16.48
N ILE A 109 -16.87 18.52 17.08
CA ILE A 109 -15.65 19.30 17.33
C ILE A 109 -14.72 19.13 16.12
N ASP A 110 -14.40 20.24 15.47
CA ASP A 110 -13.39 20.24 14.42
C ASP A 110 -12.00 20.51 15.03
N TYR A 111 -11.20 19.47 15.16
CA TYR A 111 -9.85 19.56 15.69
C TYR A 111 -8.84 20.21 14.71
N THR A 112 -9.26 20.50 13.49
CA THR A 112 -8.40 21.16 12.49
C THR A 112 -8.55 22.68 12.48
N GLU A 113 -9.58 23.23 13.13
CA GLU A 113 -9.72 24.67 13.32
C GLU A 113 -8.55 25.19 14.17
N GLY A 114 -7.69 25.96 13.56
CA GLY A 114 -6.51 26.59 14.19
C GLY A 114 -5.16 26.00 13.76
N ILE A 115 -5.12 24.97 12.95
CA ILE A 115 -3.88 24.53 12.28
C ILE A 115 -3.72 25.36 11.01
N VAL A 116 -2.96 26.46 11.15
CA VAL A 116 -2.47 27.23 9.99
C VAL A 116 -1.19 26.55 9.52
N ILE A 117 -1.21 25.96 8.32
CA ILE A 117 -0.04 25.39 7.66
C ILE A 117 0.58 26.47 6.79
#